data_0b9214e484f038a103d6bffca6952943
#
_entry.id   0b9214e484f038a103d6bffca6952943
#
_cell.length_a   1.000
_cell.length_b   1.000
_cell.length_c   1.000
_cell.angle_alpha   90.00
_cell.angle_beta   90.00
_cell.angle_gamma   90.00
#
_symmetry.space_group_name_H-M   'P 1'
#
loop_
_entity.id
_entity.type
_entity.pdbx_description
1 polymer ?
#
loop_
_entity_poly.entity_id
_entity_poly.type
_entity_poly.pdbx_seq_one_letter_code
_entity_poly.pdbx_strand_id
1 'polypeptide(L)'
;GLASECEVRVPDDFDAVYTKYNDLQRSQGLNLKKYAGKSLTRYSYYLTDYSGYDGKVMITLLVYKNRIVGGDVCGVDGEGFMHGFEKADI
;
A
#
# COMPACT_ATOMS: atom_id res chain seq x y z
N GLY A 1 8.80 10.50 -9.04
CA GLY A 1 9.52 10.75 -7.80
C GLY A 1 8.64 10.64 -6.58
N LEU A 2 9.22 10.86 -5.43
CA LEU A 2 8.51 10.79 -4.15
C LEU A 2 7.44 11.88 -4.07
N ALA A 3 6.18 11.49 -3.85
CA ALA A 3 5.07 12.44 -3.73
C ALA A 3 4.86 12.84 -2.27
N SER A 4 5.00 11.90 -1.34
CA SER A 4 4.83 12.22 0.08
C SER A 4 5.55 11.19 0.95
N GLU A 5 5.82 11.61 2.17
CA GLU A 5 6.40 10.78 3.22
C GLU A 5 5.74 11.18 4.52
N CYS A 6 5.18 10.23 5.24
CA CYS A 6 4.58 10.53 6.53
C CYS A 6 4.60 9.31 7.44
N GLU A 7 4.44 9.58 8.74
CA GLU A 7 4.33 8.53 9.73
C GLU A 7 2.88 8.09 9.85
N VAL A 8 2.65 6.78 9.90
CA VAL A 8 1.34 6.22 10.15
C VAL A 8 1.45 5.16 11.25
N ARG A 9 0.44 5.09 12.10
CA ARG A 9 0.42 4.09 13.16
C ARG A 9 -0.53 2.95 12.78
N VAL A 10 -0.04 1.73 12.87
CA VAL A 10 -0.88 0.56 12.66
C VAL A 10 -1.80 0.42 13.88
N PRO A 11 -3.13 0.32 13.69
CA PRO A 11 -4.03 0.22 14.83
C PRO A 11 -3.80 -1.06 15.62
N ASP A 12 -4.10 -1.02 16.92
CA ASP A 12 -4.00 -2.21 17.76
C ASP A 12 -5.02 -3.25 17.36
N ASP A 13 -6.24 -2.80 17.02
CA ASP A 13 -7.32 -3.67 16.58
C ASP A 13 -7.70 -3.29 15.16
N PHE A 14 -7.85 -4.28 14.29
CA PHE A 14 -8.18 -4.04 12.90
C PHE A 14 -9.69 -4.03 12.71
N ASP A 15 -10.22 -2.92 12.19
CA ASP A 15 -11.61 -2.86 11.75
C ASP A 15 -11.75 -3.57 10.39
N ALA A 16 -12.96 -3.53 9.82
CA ALA A 16 -13.23 -4.21 8.57
C ALA A 16 -12.38 -3.67 7.41
N VAL A 17 -12.17 -2.36 7.38
CA VAL A 17 -11.39 -1.71 6.32
C VAL A 17 -9.93 -2.13 6.42
N TYR A 18 -9.36 -2.08 7.62
CA TYR A 18 -7.95 -2.42 7.82
C TYR A 18 -7.71 -3.92 7.63
N THR A 19 -8.67 -4.75 8.02
CA THR A 19 -8.59 -6.19 7.80
C THR A 19 -8.54 -6.50 6.30
N LYS A 20 -9.38 -5.83 5.52
CA LYS A 20 -9.39 -6.01 4.07
C LYS A 20 -8.08 -5.57 3.43
N TYR A 21 -7.54 -4.44 3.88
CA TYR A 21 -6.24 -3.97 3.40
C TYR A 21 -5.14 -4.97 3.76
N ASN A 22 -5.20 -5.55 4.96
CA ASN A 22 -4.22 -6.55 5.38
C ASN A 22 -4.35 -7.85 4.59
N ASP A 23 -5.56 -8.20 4.12
CA ASP A 23 -5.72 -9.36 3.25
C ASP A 23 -4.92 -9.19 1.96
N LEU A 24 -4.90 -7.97 1.43
CA LEU A 24 -4.05 -7.65 0.27
C LEU A 24 -2.56 -7.86 0.63
N GLN A 25 -2.14 -7.43 1.81
CA GLN A 25 -0.76 -7.61 2.24
C GLN A 25 -0.42 -9.08 2.38
N ARG A 26 -1.33 -9.88 2.93
CA ARG A 26 -1.10 -11.31 3.10
C ARG A 26 -0.96 -12.02 1.75
N SER A 27 -1.65 -11.54 0.73
CA SER A 27 -1.50 -12.10 -0.61
C SER A 27 -0.10 -11.86 -1.18
N GLN A 28 0.64 -10.93 -0.60
CA GLN A 28 2.02 -10.62 -0.97
C GLN A 28 3.03 -11.28 -0.02
N GLY A 29 2.57 -12.10 0.91
CA GLY A 29 3.45 -12.70 1.90
C GLY A 29 3.78 -11.78 3.08
N LEU A 30 3.01 -10.71 3.26
CA LEU A 30 3.20 -9.74 4.33
C LEU A 30 2.01 -9.80 5.28
N ASN A 31 2.17 -9.24 6.48
CA ASN A 31 1.09 -9.24 7.47
C ASN A 31 1.24 -8.06 8.42
N LEU A 32 0.38 -7.06 8.27
CA LEU A 32 0.45 -5.86 9.09
C LEU A 32 0.06 -6.09 10.54
N LYS A 33 -0.61 -7.20 10.87
CA LYS A 33 -0.92 -7.51 12.26
C LYS A 33 0.32 -7.69 13.11
N LYS A 34 1.43 -8.08 12.50
CA LYS A 34 2.71 -8.18 13.22
C LYS A 34 3.21 -6.82 13.72
N TYR A 35 2.66 -5.75 13.19
CA TYR A 35 3.08 -4.39 13.50
C TYR A 35 2.01 -3.58 14.20
N ALA A 36 0.97 -4.25 14.74
CA ALA A 36 -0.10 -3.57 15.46
C ALA A 36 0.48 -2.68 16.56
N GLY A 37 0.01 -1.44 16.62
CA GLY A 37 0.50 -0.46 17.59
C GLY A 37 1.83 0.19 17.25
N LYS A 38 2.49 -0.20 16.18
CA LYS A 38 3.77 0.37 15.78
C LYS A 38 3.60 1.47 14.76
N SER A 39 4.56 2.40 14.73
CA SER A 39 4.59 3.47 13.74
C SER A 39 5.43 3.06 12.56
N LEU A 40 4.88 3.24 11.37
CA LEU A 40 5.55 2.96 10.11
C LEU A 40 5.77 4.27 9.37
N THR A 41 6.68 4.27 8.42
CA THR A 41 6.82 5.39 7.48
C THR A 41 6.13 5.00 6.19
N ARG A 42 5.23 5.86 5.72
CA ARG A 42 4.54 5.67 4.45
C ARG A 42 5.15 6.56 3.40
N TYR A 43 5.64 5.95 2.33
CA TYR A 43 6.15 6.66 1.16
C TYR A 43 5.16 6.49 0.03
N SER A 44 4.85 7.57 -0.66
CA SER A 44 3.92 7.53 -1.81
C SER A 44 4.62 8.09 -3.04
N TYR A 45 4.42 7.42 -4.17
CA TYR A 45 4.99 7.79 -5.46
C TYR A 45 3.91 7.78 -6.50
N TYR A 46 3.98 8.69 -7.48
CA TYR A 46 3.04 8.70 -8.60
C TYR A 46 3.71 8.21 -9.87
N LEU A 47 2.94 7.44 -10.64
CA LEU A 47 3.30 7.02 -11.98
C LEU A 47 2.27 7.60 -12.95
N THR A 48 2.72 8.00 -14.14
CA THR A 48 1.84 8.61 -15.14
C THR A 48 1.61 7.74 -16.37
N ASP A 49 2.36 6.66 -16.51
CA ASP A 49 2.31 5.80 -17.69
C ASP A 49 2.11 4.33 -17.33
N TYR A 50 1.34 4.08 -16.27
CA TYR A 50 1.06 2.72 -15.86
C TYR A 50 0.24 2.00 -16.93
N SER A 51 0.71 0.85 -17.36
CA SER A 51 0.13 0.10 -18.46
C SER A 51 -1.33 -0.29 -18.17
N GLY A 52 -2.24 0.06 -19.10
CA GLY A 52 -3.64 -0.29 -18.99
C GLY A 52 -4.47 0.67 -18.14
N TYR A 53 -3.91 1.82 -17.76
CA TYR A 53 -4.65 2.80 -16.98
C TYR A 53 -4.22 4.22 -17.38
N ASP A 54 -5.20 5.05 -17.73
CA ASP A 54 -4.95 6.41 -18.25
C ASP A 54 -4.77 7.45 -17.15
N GLY A 55 -5.16 7.16 -15.94
CA GLY A 55 -5.07 8.12 -14.84
C GLY A 55 -3.76 7.99 -14.08
N LYS A 56 -3.65 8.74 -13.00
CA LYS A 56 -2.51 8.63 -12.10
C LYS A 56 -2.58 7.34 -11.30
N VAL A 57 -1.44 6.74 -11.12
CA VAL A 57 -1.30 5.55 -10.27
C VAL A 57 -0.39 5.93 -9.11
N MET A 58 -0.79 5.55 -7.90
CA MET A 58 0.01 5.79 -6.71
C MET A 58 0.55 4.47 -6.19
N ILE A 59 1.85 4.44 -5.93
CA ILE A 59 2.50 3.34 -5.25
C ILE A 59 2.72 3.77 -3.81
N THR A 60 2.26 2.96 -2.87
CA THR A 60 2.46 3.20 -1.45
C THR A 60 3.38 2.13 -0.89
N LEU A 61 4.40 2.54 -0.16
CA LEU A 61 5.28 1.65 0.57
C LEU A 61 5.15 1.94 2.06
N LEU A 62 4.96 0.88 2.84
CA LEU A 62 4.96 0.97 4.30
C LEU A 62 6.25 0.35 4.80
N VAL A 63 7.04 1.13 5.54
CA VAL A 63 8.40 0.75 5.94
C VAL A 63 8.52 0.78 7.46
N TYR A 64 9.10 -0.26 8.01
CA TYR A 64 9.43 -0.36 9.42
C TYR A 64 10.88 -0.83 9.57
N LYS A 65 11.71 0.00 10.23
CA LYS A 65 13.13 -0.32 10.47
C LYS A 65 13.85 -0.75 9.19
N ASN A 66 13.70 0.06 8.14
CA ASN A 66 14.35 -0.15 6.83
C ASN A 66 13.86 -1.39 6.08
N ARG A 67 12.69 -1.93 6.44
CA ARG A 67 12.09 -3.07 5.74
C ARG A 67 10.72 -2.68 5.22
N ILE A 68 10.42 -3.09 4.01
CA ILE A 68 9.07 -2.92 3.46
C ILE A 68 8.18 -3.97 4.12
N VAL A 69 7.17 -3.50 4.85
CA VAL A 69 6.26 -4.38 5.59
C VAL A 69 4.84 -4.37 5.04
N GLY A 70 4.57 -3.52 4.06
CA GLY A 70 3.27 -3.48 3.40
C GLY A 70 3.28 -2.47 2.28
N GLY A 71 2.14 -2.33 1.62
CA GLY A 71 1.95 -1.34 0.58
C GLY A 71 0.99 -1.81 -0.49
N ASP A 72 0.84 -0.99 -1.51
CA ASP A 72 -0.11 -1.25 -2.59
C ASP A 72 0.18 -0.38 -3.80
N VAL A 73 -0.50 -0.73 -4.89
CA VAL A 73 -0.56 0.08 -6.10
C VAL A 73 -2.03 0.39 -6.35
N CYS A 74 -2.38 1.66 -6.46
CA CYS A 74 -3.78 2.02 -6.68
C CYS A 74 -3.92 3.14 -7.71
N GLY A 75 -5.06 3.14 -8.42
CA GLY A 75 -5.45 4.23 -9.28
C GLY A 75 -6.11 5.32 -8.45
N VAL A 76 -5.74 6.57 -8.67
CA VAL A 76 -6.28 7.68 -7.89
C VAL A 76 -7.29 8.52 -8.65
N ASP A 77 -7.50 8.24 -9.93
CA ASP A 77 -8.45 8.94 -10.77
C ASP A 77 -9.53 7.99 -11.26
N GLY A 78 -10.73 8.49 -11.48
CA GLY A 78 -11.83 7.72 -12.04
C GLY A 78 -12.24 6.56 -11.14
N GLU A 79 -12.40 5.39 -11.71
CA GLU A 79 -12.85 4.22 -10.98
C GLU A 79 -11.76 3.53 -10.17
N GLY A 80 -10.57 3.99 -10.18
CA GLY A 80 -9.51 3.47 -9.34
C GLY A 80 -9.44 1.95 -9.21
N PHE A 81 -8.33 1.46 -8.78
CA PHE A 81 -8.11 0.05 -8.46
C PHE A 81 -7.07 -0.03 -7.33
N MET A 82 -6.98 -1.19 -6.70
CA MET A 82 -5.92 -1.43 -5.73
C MET A 82 -5.45 -2.87 -5.85
N HIS A 83 -4.15 -3.07 -5.96
CA HIS A 83 -3.57 -4.40 -5.98
C HIS A 83 -2.20 -4.38 -5.32
N GLY A 84 -1.60 -5.55 -5.14
CA GLY A 84 -0.25 -5.65 -4.60
C GLY A 84 0.80 -5.18 -5.60
N PHE A 85 2.05 -5.24 -5.20
CA PHE A 85 3.16 -4.78 -6.03
C PHE A 85 3.33 -5.62 -7.29
N GLU A 86 2.91 -6.86 -7.24
CA GLU A 86 3.00 -7.77 -8.37
C GLU A 86 1.63 -7.90 -9.03
N LYS A 87 1.58 -7.58 -10.32
CA LYS A 87 0.34 -7.63 -11.06
C LYS A 87 0.11 -9.07 -11.51
N ALA A 88 -0.94 -9.69 -10.98
CA ALA A 88 -1.15 -11.12 -11.12
C ALA A 88 -1.47 -11.59 -12.53
N ASP A 89 -2.01 -10.75 -13.35
CA ASP A 89 -2.53 -11.11 -14.67
C ASP A 89 -1.65 -10.65 -15.84
N ILE A 90 -0.46 -10.38 -15.59
CA ILE A 90 0.47 -9.92 -16.62
C ILE A 90 0.82 -11.00 -17.61
#